data_742ce80ae5760a030e5491842a010121
#
_entry.id   742ce80ae5760a030e5491842a010121
#
_cell.length_a   1.000
_cell.length_b   1.000
_cell.length_c   1.000
_cell.angle_alpha   90.00
_cell.angle_beta   90.00
_cell.angle_gamma   90.00
#
_symmetry.space_group_name_H-M   'P 1'
#
loop_
_entity.id
_entity.type
_entity.pdbx_description
1 polymer ?
#
loop_
_entity_poly.entity_id
_entity_poly.type
_entity_poly.pdbx_seq_one_letter_code
_entity_poly.pdbx_strand_id
1 'polypeptide(L)'
;MVPSRSISAPGAAREVLHPSDDFSGLVQSITKLSRWRRAALAFAAGGLSVLAMAPFFLWPVLFFTLPVLVWLIDGTGAQVPRRLTLRTAMSLRTGAGVRSAILRAALVGWCFGFGYFFFGLFWIGEAFLVDAEKFAWLLPFAVTLMPAGLALFMGLACAAARSAWPQGVARIIVLAIALSGAEWLRGHVLTGFPWNVLGYALTWPLPLMQSAALVGIYGLTLLAIVIFASPLVFVADAECGAPRRLAALRAASIVIVPIALLYVFGFWQLAGGHAPVVDDVRIRIVQASVPQRDKWNPAKQRSIFAEQLALSRHDPSGRRDDLAGITHLIWPEAAMPFLPLEHPEALVAIGEVLPQGTQLVSGALRLKQTGVSKFGGIRRGYNSLMVFEDDGRVASIYDKIHLVPFGEYLPFQKTLESIGLEKLTRWRGGFSVGATPRPIISIAGLPPVAGLICYEAIFPGSVIQGPHRPGLLINVTNDGWFGNTTGPSQQFHQARVRAVEEGLPLIRAANNGISAVVDGRGRIVAKLDLNERNVIDSEIPLALEPPPYARVGDWTFVCLVLFFTMLALLFARGNWS
;
A
#
# COMPACT_ATOMS: atom_id res chain seq x y z
N MET A 1 -16.88 63.18 -66.39
CA MET A 1 -16.82 61.73 -66.25
C MET A 1 -15.61 61.39 -65.41
N VAL A 2 -15.81 60.97 -64.15
CA VAL A 2 -14.76 60.56 -63.22
C VAL A 2 -15.15 59.19 -62.75
N PRO A 3 -14.30 58.11 -62.86
CA PRO A 3 -14.63 56.82 -62.42
C PRO A 3 -14.35 56.64 -60.90
N SER A 4 -15.35 56.25 -60.16
CA SER A 4 -15.27 55.90 -58.74
C SER A 4 -14.43 54.63 -58.52
N ARG A 5 -13.35 54.71 -57.75
CA ARG A 5 -12.61 53.58 -57.23
C ARG A 5 -13.30 53.09 -55.95
N SER A 6 -13.78 51.84 -56.01
CA SER A 6 -14.20 51.07 -54.83
C SER A 6 -12.99 50.54 -54.05
N ILE A 7 -12.81 50.98 -52.82
CA ILE A 7 -11.81 50.44 -51.88
C ILE A 7 -12.47 49.25 -51.18
N SER A 8 -12.06 48.06 -51.54
CA SER A 8 -12.39 46.84 -50.76
C SER A 8 -11.40 46.72 -49.58
N ALA A 9 -11.91 46.79 -48.35
CA ALA A 9 -11.16 46.52 -47.13
C ALA A 9 -10.85 45.02 -47.05
N PRO A 10 -9.64 44.61 -46.63
CA PRO A 10 -9.36 43.19 -46.35
C PRO A 10 -10.02 42.80 -45.04
N GLY A 11 -11.04 41.94 -45.12
CA GLY A 11 -11.62 41.27 -43.96
C GLY A 11 -10.58 40.37 -43.31
N ALA A 12 -10.11 40.77 -42.12
CA ALA A 12 -9.33 39.88 -41.25
C ALA A 12 -10.25 38.73 -40.82
N ALA A 13 -10.09 37.59 -41.46
CA ALA A 13 -10.65 36.34 -40.97
C ALA A 13 -10.01 36.05 -39.60
N ARG A 14 -10.75 36.32 -38.54
CA ARG A 14 -10.42 35.74 -37.22
C ARG A 14 -10.46 34.20 -37.40
N GLU A 15 -9.29 33.57 -37.43
CA GLU A 15 -9.17 32.15 -37.22
C GLU A 15 -9.80 31.84 -35.86
N VAL A 16 -11.00 31.26 -35.88
CA VAL A 16 -11.63 30.69 -34.70
C VAL A 16 -10.83 29.41 -34.40
N LEU A 17 -9.84 29.56 -33.54
CA LEU A 17 -9.10 28.44 -32.98
C LEU A 17 -10.12 27.44 -32.38
N HIS A 18 -10.30 26.31 -33.06
CA HIS A 18 -11.15 25.25 -32.56
C HIS A 18 -10.45 24.59 -31.35
N PRO A 19 -11.14 24.35 -30.21
CA PRO A 19 -10.57 23.71 -29.02
C PRO A 19 -9.90 22.33 -29.28
N SER A 20 -10.18 21.71 -30.43
CA SER A 20 -9.54 20.48 -30.86
C SER A 20 -8.10 20.66 -31.32
N ASP A 21 -7.78 21.82 -31.85
CA ASP A 21 -6.43 22.10 -32.37
C ASP A 21 -5.47 22.29 -31.21
N ASP A 22 -5.94 22.85 -30.09
CA ASP A 22 -5.18 23.01 -28.86
C ASP A 22 -4.85 21.66 -28.20
N PHE A 23 -5.80 20.72 -28.16
CA PHE A 23 -5.59 19.42 -27.50
C PHE A 23 -4.69 18.49 -28.32
N SER A 24 -4.89 18.43 -29.65
CA SER A 24 -3.99 17.70 -30.55
C SER A 24 -2.58 18.29 -30.56
N GLY A 25 -2.46 19.62 -30.45
CA GLY A 25 -1.21 20.35 -30.27
C GLY A 25 -0.47 19.97 -28.98
N LEU A 26 -1.20 19.84 -27.86
CA LEU A 26 -0.64 19.39 -26.58
C LEU A 26 -0.07 17.96 -26.69
N VAL A 27 -0.83 17.01 -27.22
CA VAL A 27 -0.38 15.62 -27.40
C VAL A 27 0.86 15.56 -28.28
N GLN A 28 0.86 16.29 -29.41
CA GLN A 28 2.04 16.37 -30.29
C GLN A 28 3.24 16.98 -29.58
N SER A 29 3.03 18.01 -28.77
CA SER A 29 4.08 18.65 -27.99
C SER A 29 4.71 17.68 -26.99
N ILE A 30 3.90 16.88 -26.27
CA ILE A 30 4.38 15.89 -25.30
C ILE A 30 5.13 14.75 -26.01
N THR A 31 4.61 14.22 -27.12
CA THR A 31 5.24 13.14 -27.86
C THR A 31 6.57 13.53 -28.49
N LYS A 32 6.75 14.81 -28.86
CA LYS A 32 7.97 15.36 -29.47
C LYS A 32 9.01 15.88 -28.46
N LEU A 33 8.77 15.75 -27.16
CA LEU A 33 9.70 16.22 -26.12
C LEU A 33 11.10 15.62 -26.29
N SER A 34 12.12 16.44 -26.00
CA SER A 34 13.51 15.99 -25.89
C SER A 34 13.66 15.01 -24.72
N ARG A 35 14.74 14.23 -24.71
CA ARG A 35 14.99 13.19 -23.69
C ARG A 35 14.84 13.72 -22.26
N TRP A 36 15.48 14.84 -21.94
CA TRP A 36 15.49 15.42 -20.60
C TRP A 36 14.12 15.96 -20.18
N ARG A 37 13.44 16.66 -21.08
CA ARG A 37 12.08 17.18 -20.80
C ARG A 37 11.09 16.03 -20.62
N ARG A 38 11.25 14.93 -21.38
CA ARG A 38 10.44 13.71 -21.24
C ARG A 38 10.67 13.05 -19.89
N ALA A 39 11.93 12.89 -19.47
CA ALA A 39 12.29 12.33 -18.17
C ALA A 39 11.75 13.20 -17.01
N ALA A 40 11.93 14.52 -17.10
CA ALA A 40 11.44 15.45 -16.10
C ALA A 40 9.90 15.44 -15.98
N LEU A 41 9.17 15.40 -17.12
CA LEU A 41 7.71 15.32 -17.11
C LEU A 41 7.23 13.96 -16.58
N ALA A 42 7.91 12.85 -16.90
CA ALA A 42 7.60 11.53 -16.34
C ALA A 42 7.78 11.52 -14.82
N PHE A 43 8.89 12.06 -14.32
CA PHE A 43 9.16 12.19 -12.89
C PHE A 43 8.10 13.04 -12.17
N ALA A 44 7.76 14.20 -12.72
CA ALA A 44 6.74 15.08 -12.17
C ALA A 44 5.35 14.42 -12.16
N ALA A 45 4.97 13.74 -13.26
CA ALA A 45 3.70 13.01 -13.32
C ALA A 45 3.65 11.86 -12.30
N GLY A 46 4.74 11.12 -12.12
CA GLY A 46 4.86 10.11 -11.07
C GLY A 46 4.71 10.70 -9.68
N GLY A 47 5.42 11.78 -9.38
CA GLY A 47 5.32 12.49 -8.10
C GLY A 47 3.91 13.00 -7.79
N LEU A 48 3.24 13.61 -8.77
CA LEU A 48 1.85 14.06 -8.63
C LEU A 48 0.88 12.90 -8.39
N SER A 49 1.15 11.72 -8.96
CA SER A 49 0.29 10.54 -8.77
C SER A 49 0.21 10.08 -7.30
N VAL A 50 1.19 10.44 -6.47
CA VAL A 50 1.18 10.14 -5.03
C VAL A 50 0.00 10.80 -4.31
N LEU A 51 -0.48 11.95 -4.80
CA LEU A 51 -1.63 12.63 -4.23
C LEU A 51 -2.92 11.79 -4.28
N ALA A 52 -2.96 10.75 -5.12
CA ALA A 52 -4.07 9.78 -5.13
C ALA A 52 -4.07 8.83 -3.92
N MET A 53 -2.96 8.75 -3.18
CA MET A 53 -2.79 7.86 -2.02
C MET A 53 -3.17 8.54 -0.70
N ALA A 54 -3.29 7.73 0.37
CA ALA A 54 -3.48 8.26 1.72
C ALA A 54 -2.33 9.21 2.12
N PRO A 55 -2.62 10.25 2.88
CA PRO A 55 -3.92 10.70 3.39
C PRO A 55 -4.70 11.61 2.43
N PHE A 56 -4.17 11.93 1.26
CA PHE A 56 -4.72 12.97 0.37
C PHE A 56 -5.95 12.49 -0.42
N PHE A 57 -5.92 11.25 -0.95
CA PHE A 57 -6.99 10.64 -1.75
C PHE A 57 -7.48 11.47 -2.95
N LEU A 58 -6.60 12.29 -3.52
CA LEU A 58 -6.87 13.11 -4.71
C LEU A 58 -6.75 12.28 -5.99
N TRP A 59 -7.46 11.14 -6.04
CA TRP A 59 -7.43 10.23 -7.18
C TRP A 59 -7.75 10.86 -8.55
N PRO A 60 -8.50 11.99 -8.68
CA PRO A 60 -8.70 12.62 -9.98
C PRO A 60 -7.40 13.07 -10.67
N VAL A 61 -6.29 13.26 -9.91
CA VAL A 61 -4.99 13.59 -10.49
C VAL A 61 -4.50 12.52 -11.47
N LEU A 62 -4.91 11.26 -11.28
CA LEU A 62 -4.53 10.15 -12.15
C LEU A 62 -5.12 10.25 -13.55
N PHE A 63 -6.24 10.98 -13.75
CA PHE A 63 -6.78 11.29 -15.09
C PHE A 63 -5.86 12.19 -15.93
N PHE A 64 -4.87 12.81 -15.31
CA PHE A 64 -3.86 13.61 -15.99
C PHE A 64 -2.53 12.86 -16.08
N THR A 65 -2.09 12.25 -14.99
CA THR A 65 -0.74 11.66 -14.90
C THR A 65 -0.60 10.36 -15.70
N LEU A 66 -1.63 9.49 -15.74
CA LEU A 66 -1.59 8.26 -16.52
C LEU A 66 -1.69 8.52 -18.04
N PRO A 67 -2.59 9.39 -18.56
CA PRO A 67 -2.52 9.81 -19.96
C PRO A 67 -1.17 10.39 -20.36
N VAL A 68 -0.57 11.24 -19.53
CA VAL A 68 0.78 11.78 -19.78
C VAL A 68 1.79 10.66 -19.90
N LEU A 69 1.76 9.65 -19.02
CA LEU A 69 2.65 8.49 -19.11
C LEU A 69 2.51 7.78 -20.47
N VAL A 70 1.27 7.55 -20.93
CA VAL A 70 1.01 6.90 -22.24
C VAL A 70 1.57 7.75 -23.38
N TRP A 71 1.33 9.06 -23.41
CA TRP A 71 1.87 9.94 -24.46
C TRP A 71 3.39 10.00 -24.45
N LEU A 72 4.01 9.94 -23.27
CA LEU A 72 5.48 9.86 -23.17
C LEU A 72 6.02 8.54 -23.74
N ILE A 73 5.29 7.43 -23.56
CA ILE A 73 5.63 6.13 -24.17
C ILE A 73 5.41 6.18 -25.69
N ASP A 74 4.32 6.76 -26.17
CA ASP A 74 4.06 6.96 -27.62
C ASP A 74 5.22 7.70 -28.29
N GLY A 75 5.75 8.74 -27.63
CA GLY A 75 6.88 9.52 -28.13
C GLY A 75 8.23 8.80 -28.14
N THR A 76 8.34 7.53 -27.72
CA THR A 76 9.64 6.81 -27.66
C THR A 76 10.15 6.29 -28.99
N GLY A 77 9.38 6.33 -30.08
CA GLY A 77 9.84 5.99 -31.45
C GLY A 77 8.89 5.07 -32.21
N ALA A 78 9.33 4.61 -33.38
CA ALA A 78 8.54 4.00 -34.44
C ALA A 78 7.35 3.17 -33.99
N GLN A 79 6.18 3.54 -34.45
CA GLN A 79 4.95 2.77 -34.29
C GLN A 79 5.06 1.46 -35.06
N VAL A 80 4.63 0.36 -34.45
CA VAL A 80 4.53 -0.92 -35.17
C VAL A 80 3.39 -0.81 -36.18
N PRO A 81 3.61 -1.16 -37.48
CA PRO A 81 2.59 -1.01 -38.51
C PRO A 81 1.30 -1.77 -38.20
N ARG A 82 0.14 -1.19 -38.59
CA ARG A 82 -1.22 -1.70 -38.33
C ARG A 82 -1.52 -3.12 -38.79
N ARG A 83 -0.75 -3.67 -39.76
CA ARG A 83 -0.94 -5.03 -40.29
C ARG A 83 0.31 -5.86 -40.06
N LEU A 84 0.30 -6.66 -39.01
CA LEU A 84 1.39 -7.61 -38.75
C LEU A 84 0.85 -9.04 -38.68
N THR A 85 1.36 -9.89 -39.61
CA THR A 85 1.33 -11.34 -39.40
C THR A 85 2.32 -11.68 -38.26
N LEU A 86 2.10 -12.75 -37.52
CA LEU A 86 2.98 -13.21 -36.44
C LEU A 86 4.45 -13.31 -36.84
N ARG A 87 4.73 -13.71 -38.11
CA ARG A 87 6.09 -13.77 -38.70
C ARG A 87 6.75 -12.39 -38.84
N THR A 88 6.01 -11.38 -39.31
CA THR A 88 6.53 -10.00 -39.48
C THR A 88 6.72 -9.33 -38.09
N ALA A 89 5.88 -9.65 -37.11
CA ALA A 89 6.05 -9.18 -35.73
C ALA A 89 7.34 -9.70 -35.10
N MET A 90 7.69 -10.96 -35.33
CA MET A 90 8.96 -11.54 -34.83
C MET A 90 10.20 -10.94 -35.53
N SER A 91 10.16 -10.69 -36.84
CA SER A 91 11.31 -10.14 -37.59
C SER A 91 11.56 -8.65 -37.29
N LEU A 92 10.51 -7.85 -37.02
CA LEU A 92 10.65 -6.44 -36.61
C LEU A 92 11.08 -6.27 -35.15
N ARG A 93 10.84 -7.26 -34.28
CA ARG A 93 11.28 -7.24 -32.88
C ARG A 93 12.81 -7.25 -32.72
N THR A 94 13.57 -7.61 -33.69
CA THR A 94 15.05 -7.67 -33.66
C THR A 94 15.74 -6.40 -34.14
N GLY A 95 15.02 -5.42 -34.70
CA GLY A 95 15.59 -4.18 -35.26
C GLY A 95 16.11 -3.24 -34.14
N ALA A 96 17.28 -2.63 -34.36
CA ALA A 96 17.91 -1.66 -33.46
C ALA A 96 16.96 -0.52 -33.05
N GLY A 97 16.04 -0.11 -33.92
CA GLY A 97 15.04 0.91 -33.68
C GLY A 97 14.00 0.51 -32.61
N VAL A 98 13.55 -0.75 -32.62
CA VAL A 98 12.57 -1.27 -31.65
C VAL A 98 13.20 -1.45 -30.27
N ARG A 99 14.42 -1.99 -30.21
CA ARG A 99 15.17 -2.10 -28.94
C ARG A 99 15.36 -0.72 -28.31
N SER A 100 15.73 0.28 -29.13
CA SER A 100 15.88 1.66 -28.67
C SER A 100 14.56 2.27 -28.15
N ALA A 101 13.42 1.96 -28.76
CA ALA A 101 12.10 2.40 -28.30
C ALA A 101 11.71 1.76 -26.96
N ILE A 102 11.96 0.45 -26.80
CA ILE A 102 11.72 -0.28 -25.55
C ILE A 102 12.57 0.29 -24.40
N LEU A 103 13.86 0.52 -24.64
CA LEU A 103 14.75 1.10 -23.62
C LEU A 103 14.35 2.53 -23.25
N ARG A 104 13.89 3.33 -24.21
CA ARG A 104 13.36 4.67 -23.93
C ARG A 104 12.06 4.62 -23.12
N ALA A 105 11.18 3.67 -23.41
CA ALA A 105 9.96 3.45 -22.63
C ALA A 105 10.29 2.95 -21.21
N ALA A 106 11.29 2.07 -21.07
CA ALA A 106 11.80 1.68 -19.76
C ALA A 106 12.28 2.89 -18.94
N LEU A 107 13.04 3.79 -19.55
CA LEU A 107 13.51 5.01 -18.88
C LEU A 107 12.34 5.94 -18.49
N VAL A 108 11.33 6.10 -19.35
CA VAL A 108 10.11 6.86 -19.03
C VAL A 108 9.39 6.26 -17.82
N GLY A 109 9.17 4.93 -17.84
CA GLY A 109 8.54 4.22 -16.73
C GLY A 109 9.36 4.29 -15.45
N TRP A 110 10.68 4.19 -15.55
CA TRP A 110 11.58 4.35 -14.42
C TRP A 110 11.52 5.77 -13.83
N CYS A 111 11.57 6.81 -14.67
CA CYS A 111 11.44 8.19 -14.20
C CYS A 111 10.08 8.45 -13.54
N PHE A 112 8.99 7.92 -14.11
CA PHE A 112 7.66 8.01 -13.51
C PHE A 112 7.63 7.28 -12.17
N GLY A 113 8.10 6.04 -12.10
CA GLY A 113 8.19 5.25 -10.88
C GLY A 113 9.10 5.91 -9.84
N PHE A 114 10.22 6.49 -10.27
CA PHE A 114 11.13 7.18 -9.36
C PHE A 114 10.45 8.40 -8.71
N GLY A 115 9.75 9.22 -9.50
CA GLY A 115 8.94 10.32 -8.92
C GLY A 115 7.88 9.81 -7.96
N TYR A 116 7.15 8.74 -8.34
CA TYR A 116 6.11 8.15 -7.52
C TYR A 116 6.63 7.63 -6.19
N PHE A 117 7.70 6.85 -6.18
CA PHE A 117 8.26 6.29 -4.95
C PHE A 117 9.06 7.30 -4.15
N PHE A 118 9.75 8.25 -4.78
CA PHE A 118 10.51 9.29 -4.10
C PHE A 118 9.59 10.14 -3.22
N PHE A 119 8.48 10.63 -3.76
CA PHE A 119 7.52 11.42 -2.99
C PHE A 119 6.58 10.55 -2.13
N GLY A 120 6.32 9.31 -2.51
CA GLY A 120 5.45 8.40 -1.76
C GLY A 120 6.09 7.73 -0.55
N LEU A 121 7.43 7.67 -0.51
CA LEU A 121 8.20 6.93 0.49
C LEU A 121 9.24 7.80 1.23
N PHE A 122 9.18 9.12 1.10
CA PHE A 122 10.14 10.02 1.77
C PHE A 122 10.20 9.83 3.29
N TRP A 123 9.09 9.36 3.87
CA TRP A 123 8.97 9.04 5.30
C TRP A 123 9.99 7.99 5.79
N ILE A 124 10.55 7.17 4.90
CA ILE A 124 11.61 6.21 5.24
C ILE A 124 12.84 6.92 5.82
N GLY A 125 13.06 8.17 5.43
CA GLY A 125 14.13 9.00 5.98
C GLY A 125 14.03 9.21 7.49
N GLU A 126 12.84 9.25 8.06
CA GLU A 126 12.62 9.44 9.50
C GLU A 126 13.29 8.35 10.36
N ALA A 127 13.33 7.11 9.85
CA ALA A 127 13.97 6.01 10.56
C ALA A 127 15.49 6.26 10.80
N PHE A 128 16.16 7.03 9.95
CA PHE A 128 17.57 7.37 10.07
C PHE A 128 17.82 8.54 11.04
N LEU A 129 16.76 9.27 11.38
CA LEU A 129 16.82 10.39 12.33
C LEU A 129 16.60 9.95 13.79
N VAL A 130 16.15 8.72 14.02
CA VAL A 130 15.97 8.15 15.36
C VAL A 130 17.31 8.08 16.13
N ASP A 131 18.39 7.72 15.43
CA ASP A 131 19.78 7.75 15.94
C ASP A 131 20.62 8.54 14.91
N ALA A 132 20.37 9.85 14.85
CA ALA A 132 20.89 10.72 13.79
C ALA A 132 22.41 10.80 13.76
N GLU A 133 23.08 10.75 14.94
CA GLU A 133 24.54 10.78 15.03
C GLU A 133 25.20 9.62 14.26
N LYS A 134 24.52 8.45 14.27
CA LYS A 134 25.04 7.25 13.62
C LYS A 134 24.55 7.08 12.18
N PHE A 135 23.30 7.42 11.88
CA PHE A 135 22.66 7.00 10.64
C PHE A 135 22.20 8.15 9.72
N ALA A 136 22.22 9.43 10.15
CA ALA A 136 21.74 10.53 9.31
C ALA A 136 22.45 10.64 7.95
N TRP A 137 23.72 10.25 7.86
CA TRP A 137 24.48 10.25 6.60
C TRP A 137 23.92 9.26 5.55
N LEU A 138 23.21 8.20 5.98
CA LEU A 138 22.56 7.23 5.09
C LEU A 138 21.23 7.73 4.54
N LEU A 139 20.61 8.73 5.17
CA LEU A 139 19.29 9.24 4.80
C LEU A 139 19.18 9.60 3.30
N PRO A 140 20.07 10.41 2.71
CA PRO A 140 19.97 10.77 1.28
C PRO A 140 20.04 9.53 0.38
N PHE A 141 20.82 8.53 0.74
CA PHE A 141 20.92 7.29 -0.01
C PHE A 141 19.64 6.45 0.13
N ALA A 142 19.07 6.33 1.32
CA ALA A 142 17.86 5.56 1.56
C ALA A 142 16.66 6.16 0.81
N VAL A 143 16.46 7.48 0.89
CA VAL A 143 15.33 8.15 0.23
C VAL A 143 15.49 8.30 -1.28
N THR A 144 16.66 7.98 -1.84
CA THR A 144 16.90 8.01 -3.30
C THR A 144 17.07 6.62 -3.89
N LEU A 145 17.95 5.78 -3.33
CA LEU A 145 18.27 4.46 -3.93
C LEU A 145 17.13 3.45 -3.79
N MET A 146 16.40 3.44 -2.67
CA MET A 146 15.26 2.56 -2.52
C MET A 146 14.13 2.91 -3.52
N PRO A 147 13.66 4.17 -3.62
CA PRO A 147 12.75 4.58 -4.70
C PRO A 147 13.26 4.27 -6.11
N ALA A 148 14.55 4.51 -6.38
CA ALA A 148 15.16 4.21 -7.68
C ALA A 148 15.13 2.70 -7.99
N GLY A 149 15.39 1.85 -6.99
CA GLY A 149 15.28 0.40 -7.10
C GLY A 149 13.85 -0.07 -7.35
N LEU A 150 12.87 0.46 -6.61
CA LEU A 150 11.46 0.15 -6.80
C LEU A 150 10.93 0.64 -8.15
N ALA A 151 11.45 1.76 -8.65
CA ALA A 151 11.11 2.30 -9.97
C ALA A 151 11.49 1.36 -11.13
N LEU A 152 12.42 0.42 -10.93
CA LEU A 152 12.75 -0.59 -11.92
C LEU A 152 11.53 -1.44 -12.33
N PHE A 153 10.63 -1.74 -11.39
CA PHE A 153 9.40 -2.46 -11.71
C PHE A 153 8.52 -1.67 -12.69
N MET A 154 8.35 -0.37 -12.48
CA MET A 154 7.60 0.51 -13.41
C MET A 154 8.33 0.64 -14.76
N GLY A 155 9.66 0.72 -14.74
CA GLY A 155 10.49 0.73 -15.95
C GLY A 155 10.32 -0.56 -16.76
N LEU A 156 10.41 -1.72 -16.12
CA LEU A 156 10.19 -3.02 -16.74
C LEU A 156 8.77 -3.18 -17.28
N ALA A 157 7.76 -2.71 -16.56
CA ALA A 157 6.37 -2.70 -17.02
C ALA A 157 6.20 -1.88 -18.30
N CYS A 158 6.75 -0.66 -18.34
CA CYS A 158 6.68 0.18 -19.55
C CYS A 158 7.48 -0.40 -20.72
N ALA A 159 8.60 -1.08 -20.47
CA ALA A 159 9.35 -1.83 -21.48
C ALA A 159 8.53 -3.00 -22.03
N ALA A 160 7.93 -3.80 -21.16
CA ALA A 160 7.07 -4.91 -21.54
C ALA A 160 5.84 -4.43 -22.32
N ALA A 161 5.14 -3.40 -21.85
CA ALA A 161 4.04 -2.78 -22.57
C ALA A 161 4.48 -2.31 -23.95
N ARG A 162 5.63 -1.61 -24.07
CA ARG A 162 6.13 -1.08 -25.32
C ARG A 162 6.51 -2.17 -26.32
N SER A 163 6.90 -3.36 -25.88
CA SER A 163 7.21 -4.49 -26.75
C SER A 163 5.98 -5.04 -27.51
N ALA A 164 4.78 -4.82 -26.97
CA ALA A 164 3.50 -5.23 -27.56
C ALA A 164 2.57 -4.03 -27.81
N TRP A 165 3.10 -2.81 -27.97
CA TRP A 165 2.36 -1.56 -27.98
C TRP A 165 1.45 -1.44 -29.21
N PRO A 166 0.13 -1.65 -29.06
CA PRO A 166 -0.84 -1.49 -30.14
C PRO A 166 -1.19 -0.01 -30.33
N GLN A 167 -1.95 0.28 -31.38
CA GLN A 167 -2.58 1.58 -31.58
C GLN A 167 -3.97 1.62 -30.92
N GLY A 168 -4.49 2.83 -30.71
CA GLY A 168 -5.83 3.03 -30.17
C GLY A 168 -5.98 2.63 -28.71
N VAL A 169 -7.17 2.21 -28.32
CA VAL A 169 -7.54 1.91 -26.92
C VAL A 169 -6.79 0.71 -26.35
N ALA A 170 -6.43 -0.27 -27.18
CA ALA A 170 -5.75 -1.49 -26.74
C ALA A 170 -4.42 -1.21 -26.01
N ARG A 171 -3.73 -0.08 -26.31
CA ARG A 171 -2.50 0.32 -25.60
C ARG A 171 -2.72 0.61 -24.11
N ILE A 172 -3.94 1.10 -23.73
CA ILE A 172 -4.30 1.33 -22.34
C ILE A 172 -4.37 0.00 -21.60
N ILE A 173 -5.00 -1.00 -22.21
CA ILE A 173 -5.15 -2.34 -21.64
C ILE A 173 -3.78 -3.02 -21.49
N VAL A 174 -2.93 -2.93 -22.51
CA VAL A 174 -1.57 -3.49 -22.45
C VAL A 174 -0.75 -2.83 -21.34
N LEU A 175 -0.85 -1.50 -21.18
CA LEU A 175 -0.18 -0.80 -20.09
C LEU A 175 -0.74 -1.21 -18.72
N ALA A 176 -2.07 -1.34 -18.61
CA ALA A 176 -2.73 -1.75 -17.35
C ALA A 176 -2.28 -3.15 -16.91
N ILE A 177 -2.22 -4.11 -17.85
CA ILE A 177 -1.73 -5.46 -17.57
C ILE A 177 -0.25 -5.42 -17.14
N ALA A 178 0.58 -4.68 -17.86
CA ALA A 178 2.01 -4.63 -17.57
C ALA A 178 2.32 -3.95 -16.22
N LEU A 179 1.68 -2.81 -15.93
CA LEU A 179 1.87 -2.10 -14.67
C LEU A 179 1.30 -2.88 -13.50
N SER A 180 0.08 -3.41 -13.60
CA SER A 180 -0.51 -4.20 -12.50
C SER A 180 0.26 -5.50 -12.25
N GLY A 181 0.77 -6.16 -13.30
CA GLY A 181 1.67 -7.30 -13.17
C GLY A 181 2.98 -6.95 -12.49
N ALA A 182 3.57 -5.78 -12.79
CA ALA A 182 4.79 -5.32 -12.11
C ALA A 182 4.54 -4.94 -10.64
N GLU A 183 3.38 -4.37 -10.32
CA GLU A 183 2.96 -4.10 -8.93
C GLU A 183 2.76 -5.41 -8.16
N TRP A 184 2.15 -6.42 -8.77
CA TRP A 184 2.03 -7.75 -8.17
C TRP A 184 3.40 -8.36 -7.92
N LEU A 185 4.31 -8.35 -8.92
CA LEU A 185 5.69 -8.81 -8.75
C LEU A 185 6.41 -8.08 -7.62
N ARG A 186 6.29 -6.76 -7.53
CA ARG A 186 6.88 -5.94 -6.47
C ARG A 186 6.38 -6.35 -5.08
N GLY A 187 5.13 -6.80 -5.00
CA GLY A 187 4.55 -7.31 -3.75
C GLY A 187 5.04 -8.71 -3.35
N HIS A 188 5.64 -9.49 -4.27
CA HIS A 188 5.95 -10.91 -4.05
C HIS A 188 7.44 -11.26 -4.22
N VAL A 189 8.17 -10.55 -5.09
CA VAL A 189 9.58 -10.87 -5.40
C VAL A 189 10.50 -10.39 -4.29
N LEU A 190 11.55 -11.15 -4.00
CA LEU A 190 12.45 -10.96 -2.87
C LEU A 190 11.67 -11.14 -1.55
N THR A 191 11.44 -10.06 -0.79
CA THR A 191 10.60 -10.09 0.40
C THR A 191 9.25 -9.42 0.18
N GLY A 192 9.04 -8.83 -1.00
CA GLY A 192 7.88 -8.05 -1.34
C GLY A 192 7.85 -6.67 -0.68
N PHE A 193 7.30 -5.68 -1.39
CA PHE A 193 7.01 -4.36 -0.83
C PHE A 193 5.77 -3.75 -1.51
N PRO A 194 4.55 -4.19 -1.14
CA PRO A 194 3.30 -3.74 -1.78
C PRO A 194 2.81 -2.38 -1.27
N TRP A 195 3.71 -1.48 -0.92
CA TRP A 195 3.36 -0.14 -0.41
C TRP A 195 2.88 0.76 -1.54
N ASN A 196 1.79 1.51 -1.32
CA ASN A 196 1.21 2.46 -2.29
C ASN A 196 0.98 1.83 -3.67
N VAL A 197 0.34 0.67 -3.74
CA VAL A 197 -0.12 0.06 -4.99
C VAL A 197 -1.20 0.97 -5.60
N LEU A 198 -1.17 1.21 -6.93
CA LEU A 198 -2.08 2.17 -7.59
C LEU A 198 -3.57 1.89 -7.36
N GLY A 199 -3.94 0.64 -7.07
CA GLY A 199 -5.30 0.25 -6.72
C GLY A 199 -5.87 0.95 -5.48
N TYR A 200 -5.01 1.43 -4.57
CA TYR A 200 -5.47 2.19 -3.41
C TYR A 200 -6.19 3.49 -3.79
N ALA A 201 -6.01 4.02 -4.99
CA ALA A 201 -6.79 5.14 -5.49
C ALA A 201 -8.31 4.84 -5.59
N LEU A 202 -8.70 3.57 -5.73
CA LEU A 202 -10.10 3.12 -5.75
C LEU A 202 -10.60 2.59 -4.40
N THR A 203 -9.88 2.85 -3.31
CA THR A 203 -10.29 2.41 -1.96
C THR A 203 -10.76 3.56 -1.07
N TRP A 204 -11.01 4.73 -1.64
CA TRP A 204 -11.62 5.86 -0.96
C TRP A 204 -12.59 6.58 -1.91
N PRO A 205 -13.79 6.95 -1.42
CA PRO A 205 -14.35 6.77 -0.07
C PRO A 205 -14.77 5.31 0.23
N LEU A 206 -15.31 5.08 1.42
CA LEU A 206 -15.65 3.75 1.94
C LEU A 206 -16.49 2.87 1.00
N PRO A 207 -17.48 3.38 0.24
CA PRO A 207 -18.18 2.54 -0.73
C PRO A 207 -17.27 1.96 -1.81
N LEU A 208 -16.29 2.71 -2.31
CA LEU A 208 -15.31 2.19 -3.27
C LEU A 208 -14.39 1.15 -2.65
N MET A 209 -14.03 1.30 -1.37
CA MET A 209 -13.20 0.33 -0.66
C MET A 209 -13.79 -1.08 -0.66
N GLN A 210 -15.14 -1.21 -0.68
CA GLN A 210 -15.81 -2.51 -0.69
C GLN A 210 -15.40 -3.36 -1.90
N SER A 211 -15.00 -2.76 -3.01
CA SER A 211 -14.55 -3.47 -4.20
C SER A 211 -13.27 -4.28 -3.99
N ALA A 212 -12.49 -3.98 -2.95
CA ALA A 212 -11.36 -4.80 -2.54
C ALA A 212 -11.79 -6.21 -2.11
N ALA A 213 -12.99 -6.36 -1.54
CA ALA A 213 -13.59 -7.65 -1.20
C ALA A 213 -13.89 -8.54 -2.42
N LEU A 214 -14.00 -7.95 -3.63
CA LEU A 214 -14.26 -8.70 -4.88
C LEU A 214 -12.98 -9.16 -5.55
N VAL A 215 -12.04 -8.24 -5.76
CA VAL A 215 -10.91 -8.45 -6.68
C VAL A 215 -9.54 -8.20 -6.04
N GLY A 216 -9.50 -7.83 -4.76
CA GLY A 216 -8.29 -7.46 -4.05
C GLY A 216 -7.60 -6.22 -4.62
N ILE A 217 -6.52 -5.79 -3.98
CA ILE A 217 -5.85 -4.55 -4.36
C ILE A 217 -5.17 -4.64 -5.73
N TYR A 218 -4.69 -5.80 -6.15
CA TYR A 218 -4.06 -5.97 -7.46
C TYR A 218 -5.08 -5.94 -8.60
N GLY A 219 -6.28 -6.53 -8.39
CA GLY A 219 -7.38 -6.40 -9.32
C GLY A 219 -7.84 -4.94 -9.46
N LEU A 220 -7.94 -4.23 -8.34
CA LEU A 220 -8.23 -2.79 -8.33
C LEU A 220 -7.14 -1.98 -9.04
N THR A 221 -5.87 -2.38 -8.99
CA THR A 221 -4.78 -1.71 -9.71
C THR A 221 -5.00 -1.76 -11.22
N LEU A 222 -5.35 -2.92 -11.75
CA LEU A 222 -5.65 -3.07 -13.16
C LEU A 222 -6.84 -2.20 -13.58
N LEU A 223 -7.93 -2.22 -12.80
CA LEU A 223 -9.11 -1.39 -13.04
C LEU A 223 -8.79 0.11 -12.94
N ALA A 224 -8.02 0.53 -11.94
CA ALA A 224 -7.62 1.91 -11.76
C ALA A 224 -6.88 2.46 -12.98
N ILE A 225 -5.90 1.70 -13.51
CA ILE A 225 -5.14 2.13 -14.67
C ILE A 225 -6.05 2.27 -15.91
N VAL A 226 -6.96 1.33 -16.14
CA VAL A 226 -7.92 1.40 -17.25
C VAL A 226 -8.83 2.61 -17.11
N ILE A 227 -9.40 2.82 -15.92
CA ILE A 227 -10.33 3.91 -15.64
C ILE A 227 -9.62 5.27 -15.80
N PHE A 228 -8.49 5.45 -15.15
CA PHE A 228 -7.82 6.76 -15.11
C PHE A 228 -7.06 7.10 -16.40
N ALA A 229 -6.71 6.11 -17.23
CA ALA A 229 -6.15 6.35 -18.56
C ALA A 229 -7.22 6.54 -19.65
N SER A 230 -8.51 6.41 -19.32
CA SER A 230 -9.62 6.50 -20.29
C SER A 230 -9.75 7.84 -21.06
N PRO A 231 -9.29 9.01 -20.57
CA PRO A 231 -9.28 10.22 -21.39
C PRO A 231 -8.57 10.04 -22.73
N LEU A 232 -7.65 9.07 -22.83
CA LEU A 232 -6.97 8.71 -24.08
C LEU A 232 -7.92 8.15 -25.15
N VAL A 233 -9.05 7.57 -24.77
CA VAL A 233 -10.06 7.06 -25.71
C VAL A 233 -10.65 8.19 -26.53
N PHE A 234 -10.93 9.32 -25.88
CA PHE A 234 -11.43 10.52 -26.54
C PHE A 234 -10.45 11.01 -27.64
N VAL A 235 -9.16 10.99 -27.32
CA VAL A 235 -8.11 11.41 -28.27
C VAL A 235 -8.00 10.44 -29.44
N ALA A 236 -7.93 9.13 -29.15
CA ALA A 236 -7.79 8.08 -30.15
C ALA A 236 -8.99 8.03 -31.12
N ASP A 237 -10.20 8.17 -30.60
CA ASP A 237 -11.42 8.19 -31.41
C ASP A 237 -11.50 9.46 -32.28
N ALA A 238 -11.10 10.61 -31.75
CA ALA A 238 -11.04 11.86 -32.51
C ALA A 238 -10.02 11.80 -33.67
N GLU A 239 -8.85 11.20 -33.41
CA GLU A 239 -7.83 10.96 -34.46
C GLU A 239 -8.31 9.99 -35.55
N CYS A 240 -9.23 9.06 -35.23
CA CYS A 240 -9.86 8.16 -36.18
C CYS A 240 -11.07 8.77 -36.92
N GLY A 241 -11.39 10.04 -36.68
CA GLY A 241 -12.50 10.72 -37.33
C GLY A 241 -13.87 10.42 -36.74
N ALA A 242 -13.93 9.81 -35.58
CA ALA A 242 -15.21 9.56 -34.91
C ALA A 242 -15.87 10.89 -34.49
N PRO A 243 -17.22 10.99 -34.53
CA PRO A 243 -17.93 12.16 -34.04
C PRO A 243 -17.54 12.46 -32.58
N ARG A 244 -17.16 13.69 -32.27
CA ARG A 244 -16.69 14.10 -30.95
C ARG A 244 -17.62 13.69 -29.81
N ARG A 245 -18.96 13.76 -30.04
CA ARG A 245 -19.95 13.32 -29.05
C ARG A 245 -19.81 11.82 -28.75
N LEU A 246 -19.59 11.00 -29.77
CA LEU A 246 -19.42 9.56 -29.59
C LEU A 246 -18.11 9.23 -28.87
N ALA A 247 -16.99 9.89 -29.24
CA ALA A 247 -15.71 9.74 -28.56
C ALA A 247 -15.81 10.15 -27.08
N ALA A 248 -16.47 11.27 -26.79
CA ALA A 248 -16.72 11.71 -25.41
C ALA A 248 -17.59 10.73 -24.62
N LEU A 249 -18.67 10.23 -25.23
CA LEU A 249 -19.55 9.23 -24.59
C LEU A 249 -18.80 7.93 -24.29
N ARG A 250 -17.96 7.44 -25.20
CA ARG A 250 -17.14 6.24 -24.99
C ARG A 250 -16.14 6.44 -23.85
N ALA A 251 -15.38 7.54 -23.85
CA ALA A 251 -14.44 7.86 -22.80
C ALA A 251 -15.16 8.00 -21.44
N ALA A 252 -16.28 8.72 -21.40
CA ALA A 252 -17.09 8.89 -20.20
C ALA A 252 -17.68 7.57 -19.69
N SER A 253 -18.14 6.67 -20.58
CA SER A 253 -18.69 5.38 -20.17
C SER A 253 -17.64 4.46 -19.54
N ILE A 254 -16.40 4.48 -20.01
CA ILE A 254 -15.29 3.72 -19.41
C ILE A 254 -14.95 4.22 -17.99
N VAL A 255 -15.23 5.48 -17.67
CA VAL A 255 -15.09 6.05 -16.32
C VAL A 255 -16.35 5.79 -15.49
N ILE A 256 -17.48 6.27 -15.99
CA ILE A 256 -18.71 6.37 -15.19
C ILE A 256 -19.27 4.98 -14.88
N VAL A 257 -19.31 4.07 -15.87
CA VAL A 257 -19.93 2.76 -15.67
C VAL A 257 -19.20 1.93 -14.62
N PRO A 258 -17.86 1.70 -14.69
CA PRO A 258 -17.19 0.94 -13.66
C PRO A 258 -17.26 1.61 -12.29
N ILE A 259 -17.04 2.92 -12.21
CA ILE A 259 -17.11 3.64 -10.93
C ILE A 259 -18.52 3.54 -10.34
N ALA A 260 -19.56 3.73 -11.15
CA ALA A 260 -20.94 3.59 -10.69
C ALA A 260 -21.25 2.18 -10.19
N LEU A 261 -20.79 1.14 -10.92
CA LEU A 261 -20.96 -0.25 -10.49
C LEU A 261 -20.24 -0.53 -9.17
N LEU A 262 -19.01 -0.03 -8.99
CA LEU A 262 -18.26 -0.16 -7.74
C LEU A 262 -18.97 0.57 -6.60
N TYR A 263 -19.53 1.77 -6.84
CA TYR A 263 -20.32 2.49 -5.84
C TYR A 263 -21.64 1.76 -5.49
N VAL A 264 -22.37 1.27 -6.50
CA VAL A 264 -23.62 0.52 -6.28
C VAL A 264 -23.33 -0.73 -5.43
N PHE A 265 -22.28 -1.48 -5.80
CA PHE A 265 -21.83 -2.63 -5.02
C PHE A 265 -21.44 -2.22 -3.59
N GLY A 266 -20.68 -1.15 -3.44
CA GLY A 266 -20.26 -0.67 -2.14
C GLY A 266 -21.41 -0.22 -1.25
N PHE A 267 -22.37 0.53 -1.80
CA PHE A 267 -23.57 0.90 -1.06
C PHE A 267 -24.42 -0.31 -0.67
N TRP A 268 -24.55 -1.29 -1.57
CA TRP A 268 -25.22 -2.55 -1.26
C TRP A 268 -24.55 -3.29 -0.10
N GLN A 269 -23.22 -3.43 -0.11
CA GLN A 269 -22.47 -4.03 0.98
C GLN A 269 -22.63 -3.28 2.30
N LEU A 270 -22.69 -1.96 2.25
CA LEU A 270 -22.82 -1.11 3.43
C LEU A 270 -24.26 -0.99 3.96
N ALA A 271 -25.27 -1.34 3.15
CA ALA A 271 -26.67 -1.28 3.54
C ALA A 271 -27.05 -2.25 4.67
N GLY A 272 -26.27 -3.34 4.85
CA GLY A 272 -26.48 -4.33 5.92
C GLY A 272 -26.22 -3.82 7.34
N GLY A 273 -26.00 -2.50 7.55
CA GLY A 273 -25.80 -1.93 8.88
C GLY A 273 -24.44 -2.26 9.50
N HIS A 274 -24.32 -2.09 10.82
CA HIS A 274 -23.16 -2.49 11.58
C HIS A 274 -23.17 -4.02 11.81
N ALA A 275 -21.99 -4.62 11.82
CA ALA A 275 -21.87 -6.03 12.20
C ALA A 275 -22.28 -6.21 13.68
N PRO A 276 -22.89 -7.34 14.05
CA PRO A 276 -23.01 -7.71 15.44
C PRO A 276 -21.63 -7.73 16.12
N VAL A 277 -21.62 -7.66 17.43
CA VAL A 277 -20.38 -7.69 18.23
C VAL A 277 -20.18 -9.05 18.87
N VAL A 278 -18.96 -9.33 19.30
CA VAL A 278 -18.65 -10.52 20.10
C VAL A 278 -19.25 -10.33 21.49
N ASP A 279 -20.07 -11.29 21.92
CA ASP A 279 -20.75 -11.23 23.20
C ASP A 279 -19.78 -11.21 24.37
N ASP A 280 -20.08 -10.43 25.40
CA ASP A 280 -19.33 -10.33 26.66
C ASP A 280 -17.84 -9.97 26.49
N VAL A 281 -17.44 -9.38 25.37
CA VAL A 281 -16.07 -8.94 25.10
C VAL A 281 -16.00 -7.43 24.99
N ARG A 282 -15.15 -6.83 25.82
CA ARG A 282 -14.80 -5.41 25.75
C ARG A 282 -13.30 -5.26 25.82
N ILE A 283 -12.72 -4.62 24.81
CA ILE A 283 -11.29 -4.40 24.71
C ILE A 283 -10.91 -2.97 25.10
N ARG A 284 -9.69 -2.81 25.61
CA ARG A 284 -9.02 -1.51 25.76
C ARG A 284 -7.72 -1.52 24.95
N ILE A 285 -7.60 -0.60 24.00
CA ILE A 285 -6.35 -0.35 23.26
C ILE A 285 -5.63 0.81 23.94
N VAL A 286 -4.33 0.65 24.21
CA VAL A 286 -3.50 1.66 24.86
C VAL A 286 -2.51 2.25 23.87
N GLN A 287 -2.57 3.57 23.67
CA GLN A 287 -1.63 4.33 22.85
C GLN A 287 -0.82 5.27 23.76
N ALA A 288 0.37 4.82 24.19
CA ALA A 288 1.22 5.57 25.11
C ALA A 288 2.00 6.71 24.45
N SER A 289 2.10 6.70 23.14
CA SER A 289 2.80 7.73 22.33
C SER A 289 4.25 7.97 22.76
N VAL A 290 4.96 6.89 23.08
CA VAL A 290 6.38 6.95 23.51
C VAL A 290 7.26 7.34 22.34
N PRO A 291 8.04 8.45 22.42
CA PRO A 291 8.96 8.84 21.37
C PRO A 291 10.00 7.75 21.06
N GLN A 292 10.20 7.45 19.77
CA GLN A 292 11.07 6.33 19.36
C GLN A 292 12.51 6.44 19.88
N ARG A 293 13.06 7.65 19.95
CA ARG A 293 14.41 7.91 20.51
C ARG A 293 14.56 7.56 21.99
N ASP A 294 13.43 7.61 22.75
CA ASP A 294 13.42 7.38 24.19
C ASP A 294 13.14 5.92 24.54
N LYS A 295 12.47 5.20 23.65
CA LYS A 295 11.93 3.86 23.89
C LYS A 295 12.95 2.84 24.39
N TRP A 296 14.19 2.91 23.88
CA TRP A 296 15.26 1.98 24.24
C TRP A 296 16.32 2.61 25.15
N ASN A 297 16.04 3.75 25.77
CA ASN A 297 16.93 4.38 26.71
C ASN A 297 16.86 3.65 28.07
N PRO A 298 17.97 3.05 28.57
CA PRO A 298 17.96 2.30 29.83
C PRO A 298 17.48 3.12 31.03
N ALA A 299 17.78 4.42 31.04
CA ALA A 299 17.37 5.32 32.13
C ALA A 299 15.84 5.58 32.14
N LYS A 300 15.15 5.36 31.02
CA LYS A 300 13.71 5.61 30.87
C LYS A 300 12.86 4.33 30.89
N GLN A 301 13.45 3.14 30.89
CA GLN A 301 12.74 1.88 30.78
C GLN A 301 11.67 1.72 31.86
N ARG A 302 12.02 1.99 33.12
CA ARG A 302 11.08 1.87 34.24
C ARG A 302 9.94 2.88 34.17
N SER A 303 10.23 4.14 33.82
CA SER A 303 9.18 5.16 33.70
C SER A 303 8.24 4.87 32.53
N ILE A 304 8.75 4.45 31.37
CA ILE A 304 7.94 4.08 30.21
C ILE A 304 7.00 2.92 30.55
N PHE A 305 7.50 1.89 31.24
CA PHE A 305 6.69 0.75 31.63
C PHE A 305 5.63 1.15 32.69
N ALA A 306 6.02 1.93 33.70
CA ALA A 306 5.09 2.43 34.71
C ALA A 306 3.99 3.33 34.10
N GLU A 307 4.35 4.17 33.14
CA GLU A 307 3.39 5.00 32.39
C GLU A 307 2.45 4.16 31.54
N GLN A 308 2.94 3.08 30.92
CA GLN A 308 2.12 2.13 30.17
C GLN A 308 1.08 1.46 31.06
N LEU A 309 1.49 1.00 32.26
CA LEU A 309 0.59 0.40 33.26
C LEU A 309 -0.43 1.42 33.77
N ALA A 310 0.01 2.64 34.09
CA ALA A 310 -0.87 3.72 34.58
C ALA A 310 -1.92 4.09 33.52
N LEU A 311 -1.49 4.27 32.25
CA LEU A 311 -2.39 4.60 31.14
C LEU A 311 -3.38 3.46 30.87
N SER A 312 -3.00 2.20 31.11
CA SER A 312 -3.90 1.05 30.97
C SER A 312 -5.11 1.10 31.90
N ARG A 313 -4.95 1.73 33.07
CA ARG A 313 -6.04 1.94 34.05
C ARG A 313 -6.88 3.18 33.77
N HIS A 314 -6.41 4.07 32.88
CA HIS A 314 -7.09 5.32 32.59
C HIS A 314 -8.45 5.08 31.92
N ASP A 315 -9.52 5.63 32.47
CA ASP A 315 -10.85 5.62 31.87
C ASP A 315 -11.02 6.86 30.95
N PRO A 316 -11.25 6.68 29.64
CA PRO A 316 -11.47 7.82 28.72
C PRO A 316 -12.64 8.72 29.14
N SER A 317 -13.60 8.18 29.90
CA SER A 317 -14.75 8.94 30.42
C SER A 317 -14.44 9.74 31.68
N GLY A 318 -13.27 9.53 32.28
CA GLY A 318 -12.86 10.17 33.54
C GLY A 318 -13.64 9.75 34.77
N ARG A 319 -14.41 8.66 34.72
CA ARG A 319 -15.26 8.22 35.82
C ARG A 319 -14.56 7.25 36.77
N ARG A 320 -13.60 6.48 36.29
CA ARG A 320 -12.86 5.48 37.06
C ARG A 320 -11.47 5.28 36.48
N ASP A 321 -10.47 5.16 37.32
CA ASP A 321 -9.11 4.75 36.92
C ASP A 321 -8.93 3.24 37.14
N ASP A 322 -9.73 2.43 36.45
CA ASP A 322 -9.65 0.97 36.54
C ASP A 322 -9.96 0.28 35.18
N LEU A 323 -9.78 -1.03 35.18
CA LEU A 323 -10.11 -1.90 34.06
C LEU A 323 -11.46 -2.61 34.22
N ALA A 324 -12.37 -2.06 35.04
CA ALA A 324 -13.66 -2.70 35.29
C ALA A 324 -14.45 -2.89 34.00
N GLY A 325 -14.86 -4.14 33.74
CA GLY A 325 -15.59 -4.53 32.55
C GLY A 325 -14.73 -4.65 31.28
N ILE A 326 -13.41 -4.45 31.35
CA ILE A 326 -12.48 -4.74 30.24
C ILE A 326 -12.05 -6.20 30.35
N THR A 327 -12.26 -6.95 29.27
CA THR A 327 -11.86 -8.37 29.18
C THR A 327 -10.49 -8.55 28.56
N HIS A 328 -10.08 -7.64 27.65
CA HIS A 328 -8.79 -7.71 26.98
C HIS A 328 -8.15 -6.34 26.90
N LEU A 329 -6.91 -6.27 27.33
CA LEU A 329 -6.03 -5.10 27.20
C LEU A 329 -5.10 -5.32 26.01
N ILE A 330 -4.99 -4.34 25.11
CA ILE A 330 -4.17 -4.46 23.91
C ILE A 330 -3.09 -3.39 23.92
N TRP A 331 -1.83 -3.82 23.96
CA TRP A 331 -0.65 -2.96 23.90
C TRP A 331 0.03 -3.00 22.53
N PRO A 332 0.68 -1.93 22.11
CA PRO A 332 1.32 -1.85 20.80
C PRO A 332 2.59 -2.73 20.68
N GLU A 333 3.23 -2.69 19.52
CA GLU A 333 4.49 -3.38 19.24
C GLU A 333 5.59 -2.90 20.19
N ALA A 334 6.33 -3.88 20.75
CA ALA A 334 7.43 -3.65 21.68
C ALA A 334 7.05 -2.62 22.78
N ALA A 335 5.86 -2.79 23.38
CA ALA A 335 5.34 -1.87 24.40
C ALA A 335 6.25 -1.80 25.63
N MET A 336 6.89 -2.90 25.95
CA MET A 336 7.88 -3.01 27.04
C MET A 336 9.29 -2.78 26.45
N PRO A 337 10.05 -1.77 26.96
CA PRO A 337 11.39 -1.44 26.44
C PRO A 337 12.49 -2.36 27.02
N PHE A 338 12.14 -3.60 27.32
CA PHE A 338 13.01 -4.67 27.82
C PHE A 338 12.45 -6.04 27.39
N LEU A 339 13.14 -7.12 27.75
CA LEU A 339 12.71 -8.49 27.50
C LEU A 339 11.82 -8.98 28.66
N PRO A 340 10.50 -9.01 28.53
CA PRO A 340 9.61 -9.28 29.67
C PRO A 340 9.86 -10.65 30.31
N LEU A 341 10.25 -11.66 29.52
CA LEU A 341 10.53 -13.01 30.04
C LEU A 341 11.83 -13.10 30.86
N GLU A 342 12.66 -12.07 30.84
CA GLU A 342 13.87 -11.96 31.66
C GLU A 342 13.67 -11.05 32.88
N HIS A 343 12.44 -10.51 33.05
CA HIS A 343 12.05 -9.57 34.12
C HIS A 343 10.81 -10.08 34.86
N PRO A 344 10.93 -11.07 35.79
CA PRO A 344 9.79 -11.61 36.52
C PRO A 344 8.97 -10.53 37.26
N GLU A 345 9.65 -9.50 37.75
CA GLU A 345 9.00 -8.34 38.42
C GLU A 345 8.03 -7.60 37.50
N ALA A 346 8.29 -7.57 36.20
CA ALA A 346 7.37 -6.95 35.25
C ALA A 346 6.14 -7.83 34.99
N LEU A 347 6.30 -9.15 35.01
CA LEU A 347 5.17 -10.08 34.88
C LEU A 347 4.25 -9.98 36.10
N VAL A 348 4.83 -9.89 37.30
CA VAL A 348 4.06 -9.65 38.53
C VAL A 348 3.30 -8.33 38.45
N ALA A 349 3.97 -7.23 38.03
CA ALA A 349 3.33 -5.93 37.90
C ALA A 349 2.19 -5.92 36.84
N ILE A 350 2.30 -6.72 35.78
CA ILE A 350 1.21 -6.93 34.81
C ILE A 350 0.04 -7.64 35.52
N GLY A 351 0.30 -8.74 36.26
CA GLY A 351 -0.75 -9.46 36.99
C GLY A 351 -1.45 -8.59 38.04
N GLU A 352 -0.73 -7.71 38.72
CA GLU A 352 -1.32 -6.77 39.70
C GLU A 352 -2.25 -5.72 39.06
N VAL A 353 -2.09 -5.43 37.78
CA VAL A 353 -2.94 -4.47 37.05
C VAL A 353 -4.17 -5.14 36.44
N LEU A 354 -4.07 -6.39 36.03
CA LEU A 354 -5.14 -7.10 35.33
C LEU A 354 -6.21 -7.59 36.31
N PRO A 355 -7.49 -7.24 36.13
CA PRO A 355 -8.58 -7.88 36.85
C PRO A 355 -8.65 -9.38 36.52
N GLN A 356 -9.25 -10.16 37.45
CA GLN A 356 -9.45 -11.58 37.23
C GLN A 356 -10.19 -11.87 35.91
N GLY A 357 -9.65 -12.76 35.10
CA GLY A 357 -10.17 -13.12 33.79
C GLY A 357 -9.80 -12.16 32.66
N THR A 358 -9.13 -11.03 32.96
CA THR A 358 -8.67 -10.09 31.94
C THR A 358 -7.33 -10.56 31.36
N GLN A 359 -7.18 -10.53 30.04
CA GLN A 359 -5.93 -10.88 29.36
C GLN A 359 -5.27 -9.67 28.72
N LEU A 360 -3.92 -9.67 28.72
CA LEU A 360 -3.13 -8.67 28.02
C LEU A 360 -2.55 -9.27 26.73
N VAL A 361 -2.84 -8.63 25.59
CA VAL A 361 -2.20 -8.90 24.30
C VAL A 361 -1.19 -7.79 24.03
N SER A 362 0.09 -8.11 23.97
CA SER A 362 1.15 -7.12 23.85
C SER A 362 2.19 -7.50 22.81
N GLY A 363 2.62 -6.53 22.00
CA GLY A 363 3.88 -6.66 21.27
C GLY A 363 5.07 -6.60 22.22
N ALA A 364 5.99 -7.56 22.12
CA ALA A 364 7.15 -7.67 22.99
C ALA A 364 8.33 -8.32 22.28
N LEU A 365 9.55 -8.03 22.74
CA LEU A 365 10.75 -8.72 22.27
C LEU A 365 11.04 -9.94 23.16
N ARG A 366 11.55 -11.00 22.59
CA ARG A 366 12.00 -12.18 23.34
C ARG A 366 13.27 -12.81 22.81
N LEU A 367 13.97 -13.52 23.67
CA LEU A 367 15.07 -14.41 23.33
C LEU A 367 14.60 -15.88 23.47
N LYS A 368 14.95 -16.71 22.48
CA LYS A 368 14.73 -18.15 22.54
C LYS A 368 16.07 -18.87 22.35
N GLN A 369 16.35 -19.81 23.21
CA GLN A 369 17.49 -20.70 23.03
C GLN A 369 17.19 -21.69 21.89
N THR A 370 18.03 -21.70 20.85
CA THR A 370 17.82 -22.51 19.63
C THR A 370 18.87 -23.57 19.41
N GLY A 371 19.89 -23.65 20.27
CA GLY A 371 20.94 -24.65 20.19
C GLY A 371 22.01 -24.40 21.23
N VAL A 372 23.00 -25.30 21.26
CA VAL A 372 24.20 -25.19 22.11
C VAL A 372 25.42 -25.15 21.20
N SER A 373 26.29 -24.14 21.40
CA SER A 373 27.59 -24.07 20.74
C SER A 373 28.72 -24.41 21.71
N LYS A 374 29.94 -24.57 21.23
CA LYS A 374 31.12 -24.75 22.07
C LYS A 374 31.35 -23.62 23.10
N PHE A 375 30.70 -22.46 22.90
CA PHE A 375 30.83 -21.27 23.74
C PHE A 375 29.55 -20.94 24.52
N GLY A 376 28.58 -21.85 24.60
CA GLY A 376 27.29 -21.65 25.30
C GLY A 376 26.07 -21.78 24.41
N GLY A 377 24.89 -21.49 24.96
CA GLY A 377 23.62 -21.55 24.23
C GLY A 377 23.50 -20.51 23.13
N ILE A 378 23.04 -20.92 21.94
CA ILE A 378 22.70 -19.99 20.85
C ILE A 378 21.33 -19.40 21.15
N ARG A 379 21.27 -18.09 21.41
CA ARG A 379 20.00 -17.36 21.64
C ARG A 379 19.65 -16.54 20.40
N ARG A 380 18.38 -16.63 19.98
CA ARG A 380 17.85 -15.86 18.86
C ARG A 380 16.77 -14.89 19.35
N GLY A 381 16.80 -13.67 18.83
CA GLY A 381 15.81 -12.65 19.10
C GLY A 381 14.60 -12.78 18.20
N TYR A 382 13.42 -12.54 18.73
CA TYR A 382 12.15 -12.49 18.00
C TYR A 382 11.39 -11.23 18.38
N ASN A 383 10.73 -10.61 17.39
CA ASN A 383 9.70 -9.62 17.60
C ASN A 383 8.38 -10.39 17.69
N SER A 384 7.69 -10.30 18.82
CA SER A 384 6.60 -11.23 19.14
C SER A 384 5.35 -10.49 19.60
N LEU A 385 4.20 -11.11 19.38
CA LEU A 385 2.96 -10.80 20.05
C LEU A 385 2.76 -11.85 21.13
N MET A 386 2.62 -11.41 22.38
CA MET A 386 2.46 -12.27 23.55
C MET A 386 1.12 -12.03 24.20
N VAL A 387 0.51 -13.11 24.69
CA VAL A 387 -0.72 -13.08 25.49
C VAL A 387 -0.37 -13.42 26.93
N PHE A 388 -0.71 -12.54 27.86
CA PHE A 388 -0.52 -12.73 29.28
C PHE A 388 -1.88 -12.93 29.97
N GLU A 389 -1.94 -13.86 30.89
CA GLU A 389 -3.08 -14.11 31.76
C GLU A 389 -3.10 -13.09 32.91
N ASP A 390 -4.18 -13.06 33.67
CA ASP A 390 -4.40 -12.14 34.80
C ASP A 390 -3.40 -12.30 35.95
N ASP A 391 -2.67 -13.40 36.00
CA ASP A 391 -1.56 -13.63 36.92
C ASP A 391 -0.16 -13.32 36.34
N GLY A 392 -0.12 -12.75 35.13
CA GLY A 392 1.11 -12.39 34.43
C GLY A 392 1.79 -13.55 33.69
N ARG A 393 1.24 -14.79 33.73
CA ARG A 393 1.78 -15.92 32.95
C ARG A 393 1.54 -15.72 31.46
N VAL A 394 2.48 -16.18 30.64
CA VAL A 394 2.35 -16.16 29.19
C VAL A 394 1.53 -17.36 28.72
N ALA A 395 0.34 -17.09 28.18
CA ALA A 395 -0.57 -18.10 27.62
C ALA A 395 -0.21 -18.47 26.17
N SER A 396 0.19 -17.49 25.35
CA SER A 396 0.48 -17.73 23.93
C SER A 396 1.52 -16.75 23.38
N ILE A 397 2.25 -17.19 22.34
CA ILE A 397 3.28 -16.38 21.67
C ILE A 397 3.16 -16.59 20.16
N TYR A 398 3.12 -15.48 19.43
CA TYR A 398 3.30 -15.42 17.98
C TYR A 398 4.58 -14.64 17.65
N ASP A 399 5.46 -15.21 16.85
CA ASP A 399 6.68 -14.54 16.38
C ASP A 399 6.47 -14.00 14.96
N LYS A 400 6.91 -12.78 14.73
CA LYS A 400 6.83 -12.10 13.44
C LYS A 400 7.44 -12.93 12.32
N ILE A 401 6.68 -13.13 11.25
CA ILE A 401 7.08 -13.94 10.10
C ILE A 401 7.74 -13.05 9.03
N HIS A 402 7.14 -11.91 8.75
CA HIS A 402 7.58 -11.03 7.68
C HIS A 402 8.39 -9.86 8.26
N LEU A 403 9.72 -10.04 8.28
CA LEU A 403 10.65 -9.07 8.84
C LEU A 403 10.91 -7.91 7.88
N VAL A 404 11.15 -6.72 8.45
CA VAL A 404 11.50 -5.51 7.68
C VAL A 404 12.98 -5.58 7.24
N PRO A 405 13.26 -5.58 5.93
CA PRO A 405 14.63 -5.52 5.43
C PRO A 405 15.35 -4.26 5.92
N PHE A 406 16.65 -4.35 6.22
CA PHE A 406 17.52 -3.31 6.77
C PHE A 406 17.11 -2.78 8.16
N GLY A 407 15.87 -2.94 8.56
CA GLY A 407 15.40 -2.62 9.91
C GLY A 407 15.61 -3.78 10.88
N GLU A 408 15.01 -4.92 10.62
CA GLU A 408 14.98 -6.08 11.53
C GLU A 408 16.02 -7.15 11.17
N TYR A 409 16.40 -7.24 9.90
CA TYR A 409 17.52 -8.06 9.43
C TYR A 409 18.27 -7.33 8.31
N LEU A 410 19.51 -7.72 8.07
CA LEU A 410 20.34 -7.17 7.01
C LEU A 410 20.40 -8.16 5.84
N PRO A 411 19.81 -7.86 4.66
CA PRO A 411 20.04 -8.68 3.47
C PRO A 411 21.54 -8.75 3.16
N PHE A 412 22.02 -9.93 2.74
CA PHE A 412 23.46 -10.13 2.48
C PHE A 412 24.37 -9.68 3.65
N GLN A 413 23.97 -10.00 4.88
CA GLN A 413 24.54 -9.47 6.13
C GLN A 413 26.07 -9.42 6.13
N LYS A 414 26.76 -10.52 5.77
CA LYS A 414 28.22 -10.59 5.77
C LYS A 414 28.89 -9.53 4.88
N THR A 415 28.30 -9.31 3.68
CA THR A 415 28.82 -8.33 2.71
C THR A 415 28.57 -6.90 3.17
N LEU A 416 27.39 -6.60 3.70
CA LEU A 416 27.05 -5.24 4.12
C LEU A 416 27.77 -4.86 5.41
N GLU A 417 27.93 -5.79 6.36
CA GLU A 417 28.72 -5.57 7.58
C GLU A 417 30.21 -5.36 7.26
N SER A 418 30.78 -6.03 6.23
CA SER A 418 32.17 -5.83 5.83
C SER A 418 32.46 -4.42 5.28
N ILE A 419 31.45 -3.69 4.82
CA ILE A 419 31.55 -2.29 4.38
C ILE A 419 31.06 -1.29 5.42
N GLY A 420 30.81 -1.75 6.66
CA GLY A 420 30.43 -0.89 7.79
C GLY A 420 28.95 -0.54 7.87
N LEU A 421 28.08 -1.19 7.07
CA LEU A 421 26.63 -1.00 7.18
C LEU A 421 26.06 -1.89 8.28
N GLU A 422 25.46 -1.26 9.28
CA GLU A 422 24.75 -1.93 10.35
C GLU A 422 23.23 -1.71 10.21
N LYS A 423 22.46 -2.57 10.89
CA LYS A 423 20.99 -2.43 10.95
C LYS A 423 20.59 -1.18 11.73
N LEU A 424 19.41 -0.64 11.36
CA LEU A 424 18.80 0.47 12.09
C LEU A 424 18.37 0.09 13.52
N THR A 425 17.98 -1.18 13.74
CA THR A 425 17.66 -1.66 15.08
C THR A 425 18.90 -1.99 15.88
N ARG A 426 18.93 -1.59 17.16
CA ARG A 426 20.07 -1.84 18.07
C ARG A 426 20.26 -3.32 18.45
N TRP A 427 19.39 -4.21 17.97
CA TRP A 427 19.46 -5.63 18.31
C TRP A 427 20.60 -6.34 17.57
N ARG A 428 21.64 -6.76 18.29
CA ARG A 428 22.75 -7.51 17.72
C ARG A 428 22.27 -8.84 17.11
N GLY A 429 22.69 -9.16 15.90
CA GLY A 429 22.36 -10.42 15.21
C GLY A 429 21.05 -10.40 14.39
N GLY A 430 20.16 -9.37 14.51
CA GLY A 430 18.84 -9.31 13.86
C GLY A 430 17.79 -10.18 14.51
N PHE A 431 16.54 -10.00 14.07
CA PHE A 431 15.45 -10.88 14.47
C PHE A 431 15.40 -12.14 13.61
N SER A 432 14.87 -13.20 14.19
CA SER A 432 14.60 -14.45 13.49
C SER A 432 13.15 -14.50 13.05
N VAL A 433 12.90 -15.16 11.92
CA VAL A 433 11.57 -15.38 11.36
C VAL A 433 10.81 -16.37 12.23
N GLY A 434 9.52 -16.10 12.46
CA GLY A 434 8.58 -16.98 13.16
C GLY A 434 8.20 -18.22 12.36
N ALA A 435 7.30 -19.00 12.91
CA ALA A 435 6.79 -20.22 12.26
C ALA A 435 5.91 -19.89 11.05
N THR A 436 6.10 -20.61 9.95
CA THR A 436 5.27 -20.56 8.74
C THR A 436 4.63 -21.93 8.47
N PRO A 437 3.35 -21.99 8.07
CA PRO A 437 2.41 -20.88 7.86
C PRO A 437 2.09 -20.15 9.17
N ARG A 438 1.54 -18.92 9.08
CA ARG A 438 1.14 -18.08 10.23
C ARG A 438 0.22 -18.88 11.15
N PRO A 439 0.61 -19.11 12.42
CA PRO A 439 -0.26 -19.81 13.35
C PRO A 439 -1.44 -18.93 13.76
N ILE A 440 -2.58 -19.55 13.95
CA ILE A 440 -3.73 -18.92 14.59
C ILE A 440 -3.50 -18.94 16.11
N ILE A 441 -3.75 -17.83 16.75
CA ILE A 441 -3.61 -17.64 18.19
C ILE A 441 -4.99 -17.86 18.82
N SER A 442 -5.06 -18.76 19.80
CA SER A 442 -6.22 -18.89 20.67
C SER A 442 -6.06 -17.99 21.90
N ILE A 443 -7.01 -17.11 22.08
CA ILE A 443 -7.09 -16.18 23.23
C ILE A 443 -8.45 -16.43 23.86
N ALA A 444 -8.51 -16.69 25.18
CA ALA A 444 -9.77 -17.01 25.82
C ALA A 444 -10.78 -15.85 25.68
N GLY A 445 -12.02 -16.17 25.35
CA GLY A 445 -13.06 -15.16 25.09
C GLY A 445 -13.02 -14.51 23.71
N LEU A 446 -11.93 -14.62 22.92
CA LEU A 446 -11.85 -14.08 21.58
C LEU A 446 -12.09 -15.15 20.49
N PRO A 447 -12.63 -14.77 19.34
CA PRO A 447 -12.55 -15.59 18.13
C PRO A 447 -11.08 -15.93 17.81
N PRO A 448 -10.80 -16.99 17.03
CA PRO A 448 -9.44 -17.31 16.61
C PRO A 448 -8.74 -16.11 15.95
N VAL A 449 -7.52 -15.78 16.37
CA VAL A 449 -6.82 -14.54 16.02
C VAL A 449 -5.70 -14.78 15.03
N ALA A 450 -5.62 -13.99 13.96
CA ALA A 450 -4.38 -13.81 13.21
C ALA A 450 -3.59 -12.61 13.77
N GLY A 451 -2.44 -12.89 14.39
CA GLY A 451 -1.52 -11.87 14.85
C GLY A 451 -0.73 -11.26 13.70
N LEU A 452 -0.63 -9.93 13.68
CA LEU A 452 0.13 -9.17 12.70
C LEU A 452 1.01 -8.17 13.44
N ILE A 453 2.30 -8.15 13.12
CA ILE A 453 3.23 -7.20 13.74
C ILE A 453 3.67 -6.19 12.69
N CYS A 454 3.25 -4.92 12.88
CA CYS A 454 3.66 -3.75 12.09
C CYS A 454 3.48 -3.98 10.57
N TYR A 455 4.59 -4.12 9.86
CA TYR A 455 4.74 -4.29 8.42
C TYR A 455 3.91 -5.46 7.84
N GLU A 456 3.61 -6.49 8.62
CA GLU A 456 2.85 -7.66 8.15
C GLU A 456 1.44 -7.33 7.65
N ALA A 457 0.85 -6.25 8.13
CA ALA A 457 -0.50 -5.83 7.73
C ALA A 457 -0.60 -5.27 6.31
N ILE A 458 0.54 -4.96 5.64
CA ILE A 458 0.48 -4.36 4.30
C ILE A 458 0.35 -5.40 3.17
N PHE A 459 0.59 -6.69 3.43
CA PHE A 459 0.69 -7.74 2.40
C PHE A 459 -0.67 -8.31 2.01
N PRO A 460 -1.18 -8.05 0.79
CA PRO A 460 -2.40 -8.65 0.29
C PRO A 460 -2.29 -10.18 0.20
N GLY A 461 -3.35 -10.90 0.57
CA GLY A 461 -3.38 -12.37 0.51
C GLY A 461 -2.42 -13.09 1.47
N SER A 462 -1.68 -12.36 2.33
CA SER A 462 -0.70 -12.95 3.26
C SER A 462 -1.00 -12.70 4.73
N VAL A 463 -2.07 -11.97 5.05
CA VAL A 463 -2.50 -11.73 6.43
C VAL A 463 -3.11 -12.99 7.05
N ILE A 464 -3.69 -13.87 6.23
CA ILE A 464 -4.13 -15.22 6.60
C ILE A 464 -3.27 -16.22 5.86
N GLN A 465 -2.78 -17.25 6.58
CA GLN A 465 -1.99 -18.32 6.00
C GLN A 465 -2.48 -19.66 6.59
N GLY A 466 -2.52 -20.70 5.76
CA GLY A 466 -2.99 -22.00 6.17
C GLY A 466 -4.51 -22.22 5.99
N PRO A 467 -5.01 -23.41 6.37
CA PRO A 467 -6.36 -23.86 6.04
C PRO A 467 -7.46 -23.27 6.95
N HIS A 468 -7.08 -22.76 8.11
CA HIS A 468 -8.04 -22.28 9.10
C HIS A 468 -8.18 -20.76 9.01
N ARG A 469 -9.42 -20.30 8.83
CA ARG A 469 -9.74 -18.87 8.80
C ARG A 469 -9.86 -18.35 10.23
N PRO A 470 -9.14 -17.25 10.59
CA PRO A 470 -9.37 -16.55 11.86
C PRO A 470 -10.72 -15.83 11.86
N GLY A 471 -11.18 -15.43 13.04
CA GLY A 471 -12.33 -14.54 13.20
C GLY A 471 -11.95 -13.09 13.44
N LEU A 472 -10.65 -12.80 13.63
CA LEU A 472 -10.15 -11.48 14.05
C LEU A 472 -8.71 -11.27 13.59
N LEU A 473 -8.38 -10.05 13.18
CA LEU A 473 -7.02 -9.58 12.95
C LEU A 473 -6.58 -8.69 14.12
N ILE A 474 -5.44 -8.97 14.75
CA ILE A 474 -4.82 -8.07 15.73
C ILE A 474 -3.48 -7.59 15.14
N ASN A 475 -3.38 -6.29 14.89
CA ASN A 475 -2.17 -5.64 14.41
C ASN A 475 -1.56 -4.76 15.49
N VAL A 476 -0.45 -5.19 16.06
CA VAL A 476 0.37 -4.37 16.96
C VAL A 476 1.48 -3.69 16.16
N THR A 477 1.66 -2.38 16.33
CA THR A 477 2.60 -1.61 15.50
C THR A 477 3.31 -0.50 16.27
N ASN A 478 4.45 -0.06 15.72
CA ASN A 478 5.17 1.08 16.22
C ASN A 478 5.53 2.02 15.05
N ASP A 479 4.62 2.96 14.79
CA ASP A 479 4.74 3.92 13.69
C ASP A 479 5.75 5.04 13.98
N GLY A 480 6.42 5.03 15.14
CA GLY A 480 7.48 5.98 15.52
C GLY A 480 8.67 6.02 14.57
N TRP A 481 8.84 4.98 13.76
CA TRP A 481 9.82 4.93 12.69
C TRP A 481 9.50 5.82 11.48
N PHE A 482 8.23 6.23 11.34
CA PHE A 482 7.73 7.00 10.19
C PHE A 482 7.61 8.49 10.46
N GLY A 483 7.82 8.93 11.72
CA GLY A 483 7.68 10.33 12.12
C GLY A 483 6.27 10.90 11.85
N ASN A 484 6.17 12.24 11.87
CA ASN A 484 4.94 12.97 11.56
C ASN A 484 4.77 13.18 10.05
N THR A 485 4.71 12.07 9.31
CA THR A 485 4.64 12.07 7.85
C THR A 485 3.40 11.36 7.33
N THR A 486 3.37 11.07 6.02
CA THR A 486 2.28 10.29 5.42
C THR A 486 2.35 8.80 5.72
N GLY A 487 3.49 8.28 6.19
CA GLY A 487 3.73 6.85 6.44
C GLY A 487 2.68 6.19 7.34
N PRO A 488 2.40 6.71 8.55
CA PRO A 488 1.39 6.13 9.44
C PRO A 488 -0.01 6.05 8.83
N SER A 489 -0.44 7.12 8.12
CA SER A 489 -1.74 7.14 7.44
C SER A 489 -1.81 6.14 6.29
N GLN A 490 -0.73 5.99 5.52
CA GLN A 490 -0.63 5.01 4.44
C GLN A 490 -0.71 3.59 5.00
N GLN A 491 0.03 3.27 6.05
CA GLN A 491 0.04 1.95 6.68
C GLN A 491 -1.33 1.61 7.30
N PHE A 492 -1.95 2.54 8.00
CA PHE A 492 -3.29 2.35 8.55
C PHE A 492 -4.32 2.07 7.45
N HIS A 493 -4.29 2.86 6.37
CA HIS A 493 -5.20 2.66 5.24
C HIS A 493 -5.02 1.28 4.59
N GLN A 494 -3.77 0.84 4.41
CA GLN A 494 -3.46 -0.49 3.87
C GLN A 494 -3.99 -1.60 4.79
N ALA A 495 -3.74 -1.50 6.11
CA ALA A 495 -4.27 -2.46 7.08
C ALA A 495 -5.81 -2.51 7.09
N ARG A 496 -6.46 -1.35 6.95
CA ARG A 496 -7.93 -1.23 6.83
C ARG A 496 -8.46 -1.91 5.57
N VAL A 497 -7.77 -1.80 4.44
CA VAL A 497 -8.13 -2.51 3.21
C VAL A 497 -7.99 -4.02 3.38
N ARG A 498 -7.00 -4.51 4.15
CA ARG A 498 -6.89 -5.95 4.50
C ARG A 498 -8.13 -6.44 5.23
N ALA A 499 -8.66 -5.65 6.17
CA ALA A 499 -9.91 -6.02 6.85
C ALA A 499 -11.06 -6.24 5.87
N VAL A 500 -11.18 -5.39 4.83
CA VAL A 500 -12.21 -5.52 3.79
C VAL A 500 -11.96 -6.70 2.85
N GLU A 501 -10.72 -6.91 2.43
CA GLU A 501 -10.36 -8.04 1.57
C GLU A 501 -10.68 -9.39 2.20
N GLU A 502 -10.47 -9.48 3.51
CA GLU A 502 -10.71 -10.70 4.27
C GLU A 502 -12.11 -10.76 4.90
N GLY A 503 -12.85 -9.64 4.95
CA GLY A 503 -14.12 -9.58 5.66
C GLY A 503 -13.97 -9.79 7.17
N LEU A 504 -12.82 -9.41 7.74
CA LEU A 504 -12.50 -9.61 9.15
C LEU A 504 -12.39 -8.28 9.89
N PRO A 505 -12.83 -8.20 11.15
CA PRO A 505 -12.53 -7.06 11.99
C PRO A 505 -11.02 -6.97 12.26
N LEU A 506 -10.54 -5.73 12.41
CA LEU A 506 -9.16 -5.42 12.71
C LEU A 506 -9.08 -4.60 14.00
N ILE A 507 -8.34 -5.10 14.98
CA ILE A 507 -7.87 -4.34 16.13
C ILE A 507 -6.44 -3.91 15.83
N ARG A 508 -6.20 -2.60 15.76
CA ARG A 508 -4.86 -2.05 15.56
C ARG A 508 -4.45 -1.24 16.78
N ALA A 509 -3.39 -1.69 17.46
CA ALA A 509 -2.75 -0.98 18.56
C ALA A 509 -1.40 -0.41 18.07
N ALA A 510 -1.30 0.91 18.01
CA ALA A 510 -0.11 1.64 17.62
C ALA A 510 0.52 2.34 18.83
N ASN A 511 1.87 2.44 18.86
CA ASN A 511 2.54 3.18 19.92
C ASN A 511 2.21 4.69 19.84
N ASN A 512 2.54 5.32 18.72
CA ASN A 512 2.28 6.74 18.44
C ASN A 512 1.65 6.96 17.05
N GLY A 513 1.24 5.88 16.40
CA GLY A 513 0.55 5.89 15.11
C GLY A 513 -0.95 6.08 15.28
N ILE A 514 -1.72 5.46 14.39
CA ILE A 514 -3.17 5.46 14.42
C ILE A 514 -3.65 4.13 15.00
N SER A 515 -4.18 4.15 16.22
CA SER A 515 -4.88 3.00 16.81
C SER A 515 -6.35 3.01 16.41
N ALA A 516 -6.92 1.84 16.12
CA ALA A 516 -8.32 1.77 15.72
C ALA A 516 -8.91 0.38 15.91
N VAL A 517 -10.24 0.34 16.04
CA VAL A 517 -11.09 -0.82 15.83
C VAL A 517 -11.83 -0.61 14.51
N VAL A 518 -11.71 -1.57 13.60
CA VAL A 518 -12.28 -1.50 12.25
C VAL A 518 -13.13 -2.77 12.02
N ASP A 519 -14.32 -2.63 11.45
CA ASP A 519 -15.14 -3.79 11.10
C ASP A 519 -14.70 -4.45 9.77
N GLY A 520 -15.24 -5.61 9.44
CA GLY A 520 -14.92 -6.32 8.21
C GLY A 520 -15.35 -5.60 6.91
N ARG A 521 -16.07 -4.48 7.01
CA ARG A 521 -16.39 -3.57 5.90
C ARG A 521 -15.50 -2.34 5.87
N GLY A 522 -14.49 -2.28 6.72
CA GLY A 522 -13.58 -1.15 6.78
C GLY A 522 -14.15 0.09 7.46
N ARG A 523 -15.29 0.02 8.15
CA ARG A 523 -15.80 1.11 8.99
C ARG A 523 -14.91 1.24 10.22
N ILE A 524 -14.55 2.46 10.55
CA ILE A 524 -13.82 2.77 11.78
C ILE A 524 -14.85 2.86 12.90
N VAL A 525 -14.79 1.93 13.85
CA VAL A 525 -15.66 1.88 15.05
C VAL A 525 -15.15 2.85 16.09
N ALA A 526 -13.84 2.82 16.35
CA ALA A 526 -13.17 3.73 17.27
C ALA A 526 -11.74 4.00 16.78
N LYS A 527 -11.18 5.17 17.09
CA LYS A 527 -9.86 5.59 16.60
C LYS A 527 -9.20 6.58 17.56
N LEU A 528 -7.88 6.47 17.69
CA LEU A 528 -6.98 7.52 18.19
C LEU A 528 -6.12 8.02 17.03
N ASP A 529 -5.88 9.32 17.01
CA ASP A 529 -5.06 9.94 15.98
C ASP A 529 -3.55 9.82 16.27
N LEU A 530 -2.76 10.16 15.28
CA LEU A 530 -1.29 10.15 15.34
C LEU A 530 -0.80 11.00 16.52
N ASN A 531 0.11 10.44 17.32
CA ASN A 531 0.72 11.04 18.52
C ASN A 531 -0.27 11.38 19.65
N GLU A 532 -1.51 11.02 19.56
CA GLU A 532 -2.43 11.10 20.68
C GLU A 532 -1.98 10.13 21.77
N ARG A 533 -2.01 10.55 23.03
CA ARG A 533 -1.75 9.70 24.19
C ARG A 533 -3.06 9.47 24.92
N ASN A 534 -3.65 8.29 24.70
CA ASN A 534 -4.97 7.96 25.25
C ASN A 534 -5.24 6.45 25.14
N VAL A 535 -6.45 6.04 25.51
CA VAL A 535 -6.96 4.68 25.35
C VAL A 535 -8.27 4.68 24.57
N ILE A 536 -8.59 3.53 23.96
CA ILE A 536 -9.87 3.26 23.31
C ILE A 536 -10.52 2.09 24.00
N ASP A 537 -11.74 2.28 24.50
CA ASP A 537 -12.61 1.18 24.92
C ASP A 537 -13.61 0.88 23.80
N SER A 538 -13.71 -0.38 23.40
CA SER A 538 -14.57 -0.80 22.30
C SER A 538 -15.02 -2.24 22.43
N GLU A 539 -16.16 -2.54 21.82
CA GLU A 539 -16.59 -3.89 21.48
C GLU A 539 -15.90 -4.34 20.18
N ILE A 540 -15.87 -5.64 19.92
CA ILE A 540 -15.27 -6.23 18.71
C ILE A 540 -16.39 -6.61 17.75
N PRO A 541 -16.44 -6.05 16.53
CA PRO A 541 -17.35 -6.51 15.50
C PRO A 541 -17.09 -7.98 15.13
N LEU A 542 -18.14 -8.75 14.83
CA LEU A 542 -18.01 -10.11 14.33
C LEU A 542 -17.45 -10.13 12.90
N ALA A 543 -16.75 -11.21 12.57
CA ALA A 543 -16.31 -11.48 11.21
C ALA A 543 -17.50 -11.60 10.27
N LEU A 544 -17.33 -11.13 9.04
CA LEU A 544 -18.28 -11.35 7.96
C LEU A 544 -18.05 -12.72 7.31
N GLU A 545 -19.03 -13.18 6.55
CA GLU A 545 -18.81 -14.30 5.63
C GLU A 545 -17.62 -13.99 4.70
N PRO A 546 -16.78 -15.00 4.37
CA PRO A 546 -15.63 -14.78 3.52
C PRO A 546 -16.03 -14.15 2.19
N PRO A 547 -15.55 -12.94 1.86
CA PRO A 547 -15.83 -12.33 0.57
C PRO A 547 -15.14 -13.08 -0.58
N PRO A 548 -15.49 -12.80 -1.85
CA PRO A 548 -14.92 -13.49 -3.00
C PRO A 548 -13.38 -13.50 -2.99
N TYR A 549 -12.74 -12.36 -2.70
CA TYR A 549 -11.27 -12.30 -2.64
C TYR A 549 -10.70 -13.20 -1.54
N ALA A 550 -11.27 -13.23 -0.34
CA ALA A 550 -10.80 -14.09 0.75
C ALA A 550 -10.89 -15.60 0.41
N ARG A 551 -11.79 -15.99 -0.51
CA ARG A 551 -11.96 -17.41 -0.93
C ARG A 551 -10.94 -17.85 -1.96
N VAL A 552 -10.57 -16.97 -2.89
CA VAL A 552 -9.76 -17.33 -4.06
C VAL A 552 -8.44 -16.55 -4.19
N GLY A 553 -8.23 -15.54 -3.36
CA GLY A 553 -7.02 -14.73 -3.35
C GLY A 553 -6.72 -14.05 -4.69
N ASP A 554 -5.46 -14.02 -5.05
CA ASP A 554 -4.97 -13.37 -6.28
C ASP A 554 -5.41 -14.06 -7.58
N TRP A 555 -6.12 -15.20 -7.53
CA TRP A 555 -6.73 -15.77 -8.72
C TRP A 555 -7.76 -14.83 -9.34
N THR A 556 -8.40 -13.95 -8.55
CA THR A 556 -9.25 -12.87 -9.05
C THR A 556 -8.48 -11.94 -9.99
N PHE A 557 -7.26 -11.55 -9.59
CA PHE A 557 -6.35 -10.75 -10.41
C PHE A 557 -5.95 -11.48 -11.70
N VAL A 558 -5.57 -12.76 -11.60
CA VAL A 558 -5.21 -13.59 -12.76
C VAL A 558 -6.37 -13.67 -13.77
N CYS A 559 -7.60 -13.92 -13.30
CA CYS A 559 -8.79 -13.94 -14.15
C CYS A 559 -9.02 -12.58 -14.85
N LEU A 560 -8.85 -11.48 -14.14
CA LEU A 560 -8.95 -10.13 -14.74
C LEU A 560 -7.87 -9.91 -15.79
N VAL A 561 -6.62 -10.28 -15.55
CA VAL A 561 -5.52 -10.17 -16.53
C VAL A 561 -5.84 -10.96 -17.78
N LEU A 562 -6.35 -12.21 -17.65
CA LEU A 562 -6.75 -13.03 -18.79
C LEU A 562 -7.90 -12.41 -19.57
N PHE A 563 -8.92 -11.91 -18.89
CA PHE A 563 -10.06 -11.22 -19.50
C PHE A 563 -9.61 -9.98 -20.29
N PHE A 564 -8.80 -9.10 -19.68
CA PHE A 564 -8.31 -7.90 -20.33
C PHE A 564 -7.31 -8.22 -21.47
N THR A 565 -6.55 -9.31 -21.34
CA THR A 565 -5.69 -9.78 -22.46
C THR A 565 -6.54 -10.20 -23.65
N MET A 566 -7.63 -10.94 -23.43
CA MET A 566 -8.58 -11.30 -24.50
C MET A 566 -9.18 -10.06 -25.15
N LEU A 567 -9.61 -9.07 -24.35
CA LEU A 567 -10.10 -7.79 -24.88
C LEU A 567 -9.05 -7.06 -25.70
N ALA A 568 -7.81 -6.97 -25.24
CA ALA A 568 -6.72 -6.33 -25.98
C ALA A 568 -6.50 -7.01 -27.34
N LEU A 569 -6.57 -8.34 -27.39
CA LEU A 569 -6.43 -9.11 -28.63
C LEU A 569 -7.62 -8.88 -29.60
N LEU A 570 -8.84 -8.77 -29.07
CA LEU A 570 -10.03 -8.46 -29.88
C LEU A 570 -9.94 -7.05 -30.47
N PHE A 571 -9.59 -6.05 -29.65
CA PHE A 571 -9.38 -4.67 -30.12
C PHE A 571 -8.22 -4.55 -31.12
N ALA A 572 -7.16 -5.35 -30.96
CA ALA A 572 -6.05 -5.38 -31.91
C ALA A 572 -6.39 -6.05 -33.24
N ARG A 573 -7.34 -6.99 -33.27
CA ARG A 573 -7.78 -7.71 -34.48
C ARG A 573 -8.96 -7.03 -35.20
N GLY A 574 -9.85 -6.42 -34.43
CA GLY A 574 -11.00 -5.71 -34.98
C GLY A 574 -10.59 -4.38 -35.59
N ASN A 575 -10.94 -4.16 -36.86
CA ASN A 575 -10.99 -2.82 -37.45
C ASN A 575 -12.14 -2.03 -36.79
N TRP A 576 -12.06 -1.80 -35.49
CA TRP A 576 -12.96 -0.85 -34.83
C TRP A 576 -12.39 0.54 -35.08
N SER A 577 -12.63 1.01 -36.32
CA SER A 577 -12.53 2.41 -36.74
C SER A 577 -13.71 3.19 -36.17
#